data_806b21cb02bf92e520cebb4a5514e981
#
_entry.id   806b21cb02bf92e520cebb4a5514e981
#
_cell.length_a   1.000
_cell.length_b   1.000
_cell.length_c   1.000
_cell.angle_alpha   90.00
_cell.angle_beta   90.00
_cell.angle_gamma   90.00
#
_symmetry.space_group_name_H-M   'P 1'
#
loop_
_entity.id
_entity.type
_entity.pdbx_description
1 polymer ?
#
loop_
_entity_poly.entity_id
_entity_poly.type
_entity_poly.pdbx_seq_one_letter_code
_entity_poly.pdbx_strand_id
1 'polypeptide(L)'
;YCNWERIDEFKDFILNSPAAEIASQSTGSKNIQIFHEHIFLKDPNTIKETPWHQDLPYYCIDGNDTASFWIPLDNVSKENSLRVLKGSHKLPKLVKPTKWSNNKSWYENNELFMDMPSIDENDIFLPK
;
A
#
# COMPACT_ATOMS: atom_id res chain seq x y z
N TYR A 1 1.25 1.92 -14.10
CA TYR A 1 2.35 1.28 -13.40
C TYR A 1 3.68 1.76 -13.96
N CYS A 2 4.53 2.37 -13.13
CA CYS A 2 5.85 2.89 -13.49
C CYS A 2 5.84 3.88 -14.67
N ASN A 3 4.92 4.83 -14.64
CA ASN A 3 4.76 5.83 -15.72
C ASN A 3 5.35 7.20 -15.37
N TRP A 4 5.79 7.40 -14.13
CA TRP A 4 6.19 8.72 -13.63
C TRP A 4 7.32 9.37 -14.44
N GLU A 5 8.24 8.59 -15.02
CA GLU A 5 9.29 9.15 -15.87
C GLU A 5 8.81 9.63 -17.24
N ARG A 6 7.66 9.13 -17.69
CA ARG A 6 7.10 9.39 -19.03
C ARG A 6 5.97 10.42 -19.03
N ILE A 7 5.36 10.68 -17.86
CA ILE A 7 4.23 11.60 -17.71
C ILE A 7 4.73 12.76 -16.85
N ASP A 8 4.83 13.94 -17.47
CA ASP A 8 5.45 15.12 -16.84
C ASP A 8 4.73 15.52 -15.54
N GLU A 9 3.42 15.42 -15.47
CA GLU A 9 2.62 15.74 -14.29
C GLU A 9 2.94 14.79 -13.11
N PHE A 10 3.18 13.52 -13.39
CA PHE A 10 3.56 12.54 -12.36
C PHE A 10 4.98 12.79 -11.90
N LYS A 11 5.88 13.09 -12.83
CA LYS A 11 7.26 13.44 -12.52
C LYS A 11 7.33 14.68 -11.66
N ASP A 12 6.59 15.71 -12.02
CA ASP A 12 6.51 16.96 -11.27
C ASP A 12 5.96 16.69 -9.85
N PHE A 13 4.88 15.95 -9.73
CA PHE A 13 4.33 15.59 -8.43
C PHE A 13 5.34 14.83 -7.56
N ILE A 14 5.99 13.81 -8.09
CA ILE A 14 6.95 12.99 -7.34
C ILE A 14 8.16 13.80 -6.89
N LEU A 15 8.69 14.65 -7.75
CA LEU A 15 9.93 15.38 -7.47
C LEU A 15 9.71 16.69 -6.69
N ASN A 16 8.56 17.32 -6.82
CA ASN A 16 8.29 18.66 -6.31
C ASN A 16 7.19 18.74 -5.25
N SER A 17 6.46 17.63 -5.00
CA SER A 17 5.49 17.60 -3.89
C SER A 17 6.18 17.35 -2.54
N PRO A 18 5.49 17.56 -1.41
CA PRO A 18 6.02 17.27 -0.08
C PRO A 18 6.13 15.76 0.23
N ALA A 19 5.85 14.86 -0.71
CA ALA A 19 5.82 13.43 -0.46
C ALA A 19 7.17 12.89 0.05
N ALA A 20 8.29 13.32 -0.56
CA ALA A 20 9.61 12.90 -0.12
C ALA A 20 9.95 13.39 1.30
N GLU A 21 9.55 14.61 1.66
CA GLU A 21 9.72 15.14 3.00
C GLU A 21 8.89 14.36 4.03
N ILE A 22 7.64 14.08 3.73
CA ILE A 22 6.75 13.30 4.60
C ILE A 22 7.31 11.87 4.79
N ALA A 23 7.78 11.23 3.73
CA ALA A 23 8.43 9.92 3.81
C ALA A 23 9.69 9.96 4.70
N SER A 24 10.54 10.97 4.51
CA SER A 24 11.76 11.19 5.31
C SER A 24 11.43 11.33 6.80
N GLN A 25 10.45 12.15 7.14
CA GLN A 25 10.00 12.34 8.53
C GLN A 25 9.42 11.05 9.12
N SER A 26 8.69 10.28 8.33
CA SER A 26 8.02 9.06 8.80
C SER A 26 8.98 7.90 9.03
N THR A 27 10.00 7.76 8.18
CA THR A 27 11.00 6.69 8.25
C THR A 27 12.26 7.08 9.04
N GLY A 28 12.49 8.38 9.24
CA GLY A 28 13.75 8.90 9.81
C GLY A 28 14.91 8.87 8.81
N SER A 29 14.67 8.49 7.57
CA SER A 29 15.71 8.38 6.54
C SER A 29 16.01 9.74 5.89
N LYS A 30 17.29 10.07 5.73
CA LYS A 30 17.71 11.33 5.07
C LYS A 30 17.59 11.28 3.55
N ASN A 31 17.65 10.08 2.98
CA ASN A 31 17.56 9.87 1.55
C ASN A 31 16.31 9.07 1.24
N ILE A 32 15.45 9.61 0.40
CA ILE A 32 14.24 8.95 -0.05
C ILE A 32 14.38 8.63 -1.53
N GLN A 33 14.06 7.39 -1.88
CA GLN A 33 14.06 6.91 -3.25
C GLN A 33 12.66 6.41 -3.60
N ILE A 34 12.14 6.86 -4.74
CA ILE A 34 10.92 6.29 -5.27
C ILE A 34 11.20 4.85 -5.73
N PHE A 35 10.32 3.94 -5.34
CA PHE A 35 10.36 2.57 -5.83
C PHE A 35 9.50 2.43 -7.08
N HIS A 36 8.23 2.79 -7.00
CA HIS A 36 7.32 2.83 -8.14
C HIS A 36 6.03 3.59 -7.79
N GLU A 37 5.21 3.86 -8.79
CA GLU A 37 3.83 4.31 -8.62
C GLU A 37 2.86 3.36 -9.30
N HIS A 38 1.64 3.33 -8.75
CA HIS A 38 0.48 2.67 -9.33
C HIS A 38 -0.66 3.66 -9.51
N ILE A 39 -1.39 3.53 -10.58
CA ILE A 39 -2.69 4.19 -10.76
C ILE A 39 -3.75 3.11 -10.69
N PHE A 40 -4.70 3.30 -9.80
CA PHE A 40 -5.86 2.44 -9.65
C PHE A 40 -7.09 3.15 -10.18
N LEU A 41 -7.75 2.54 -11.13
CA LEU A 41 -9.05 2.97 -11.61
C LEU A 41 -10.08 1.89 -11.24
N LYS A 42 -11.15 2.31 -10.58
CA LYS A 42 -12.34 1.49 -10.35
C LYS A 42 -13.51 2.07 -11.10
N ASP A 43 -14.10 1.28 -11.97
CA ASP A 43 -15.33 1.70 -12.65
C ASP A 43 -16.48 1.84 -11.65
N PRO A 44 -17.43 2.77 -11.90
CA PRO A 44 -18.63 2.88 -11.09
C PRO A 44 -19.36 1.52 -10.97
N ASN A 45 -19.90 1.24 -9.80
CA ASN A 45 -20.60 -0.02 -9.49
C ASN A 45 -19.71 -1.29 -9.46
N THR A 46 -18.40 -1.14 -9.44
CA THR A 46 -17.52 -2.29 -9.19
C THR A 46 -17.72 -2.81 -7.77
N ILE A 47 -18.17 -4.06 -7.65
CA ILE A 47 -18.41 -4.73 -6.36
C ILE A 47 -17.18 -5.49 -5.84
N LYS A 48 -16.14 -5.65 -6.66
CA LYS A 48 -14.95 -6.40 -6.29
C LYS A 48 -14.10 -5.57 -5.32
N GLU A 49 -13.99 -6.05 -4.10
CA GLU A 49 -13.12 -5.47 -3.09
C GLU A 49 -11.66 -5.88 -3.29
N THR A 50 -10.74 -5.00 -2.92
CA THR A 50 -9.33 -5.34 -2.78
C THR A 50 -9.15 -6.11 -1.48
N PRO A 51 -8.60 -7.34 -1.49
CA PRO A 51 -8.37 -8.09 -0.27
C PRO A 51 -7.42 -7.35 0.68
N TRP A 52 -7.56 -7.61 1.98
CA TRP A 52 -6.59 -7.17 2.96
C TRP A 52 -5.21 -7.74 2.64
N HIS A 53 -4.19 -6.89 2.62
CA HIS A 53 -2.82 -7.28 2.31
C HIS A 53 -1.83 -6.27 2.89
N GLN A 54 -0.57 -6.63 2.93
CA GLN A 54 0.57 -5.73 3.05
C GLN A 54 1.24 -5.65 1.68
N ASP A 55 1.74 -4.49 1.30
CA ASP A 55 2.39 -4.28 -0.01
C ASP A 55 3.75 -4.98 -0.11
N LEU A 56 4.56 -4.90 0.96
CA LEU A 56 5.94 -5.37 0.96
C LEU A 56 6.13 -6.82 0.49
N PRO A 57 5.25 -7.80 0.83
CA PRO A 57 5.37 -9.16 0.34
C PRO A 57 5.27 -9.33 -1.19
N TYR A 58 4.77 -8.31 -1.89
CA TYR A 58 4.66 -8.31 -3.36
C TYR A 58 5.84 -7.62 -4.04
N TYR A 59 6.75 -7.03 -3.28
CA TYR A 59 7.86 -6.25 -3.81
C TYR A 59 9.16 -7.05 -3.81
N CYS A 60 10.10 -6.68 -4.67
CA CYS A 60 11.44 -7.25 -4.73
C CYS A 60 12.45 -6.46 -3.87
N ILE A 61 11.97 -5.81 -2.82
CA ILE A 61 12.78 -5.07 -1.85
C ILE A 61 12.54 -5.65 -0.45
N ASP A 62 13.49 -5.43 0.45
CA ASP A 62 13.40 -5.79 1.84
C ASP A 62 13.76 -4.57 2.71
N GLY A 63 13.31 -4.58 3.95
CA GLY A 63 13.58 -3.52 4.93
C GLY A 63 12.34 -2.93 5.55
N ASN A 64 12.55 -2.15 6.61
CA ASN A 64 11.47 -1.53 7.40
C ASN A 64 11.23 -0.06 7.02
N ASP A 65 12.15 0.55 6.28
CA ASP A 65 12.09 1.98 5.94
C ASP A 65 11.39 2.18 4.58
N THR A 66 10.25 1.53 4.43
CA THR A 66 9.38 1.65 3.25
C THR A 66 8.05 2.29 3.64
N ALA A 67 7.53 3.14 2.77
CA ALA A 67 6.24 3.78 2.95
C ALA A 67 5.48 3.83 1.62
N SER A 68 4.18 3.62 1.66
CA SER A 68 3.27 3.80 0.53
C SER A 68 2.37 5.01 0.79
N PHE A 69 2.16 5.81 -0.25
CA PHE A 69 1.20 6.90 -0.24
C PHE A 69 -0.04 6.47 -1.01
N TRP A 70 -1.20 6.57 -0.38
CA TRP A 70 -2.47 6.45 -1.07
C TRP A 70 -3.03 7.86 -1.29
N ILE A 71 -3.14 8.25 -2.55
CA ILE A 71 -3.50 9.61 -2.95
C ILE A 71 -4.73 9.55 -3.85
N PRO A 72 -5.91 9.91 -3.34
CA PRO A 72 -7.10 9.97 -4.19
C PRO A 72 -6.99 11.16 -5.15
N LEU A 73 -7.28 10.92 -6.43
CA LEU A 73 -7.34 11.96 -7.46
C LEU A 73 -8.76 12.53 -7.62
N ASP A 74 -9.75 11.84 -7.06
CA ASP A 74 -11.15 12.25 -7.04
C ASP A 74 -11.66 12.30 -5.60
N ASN A 75 -12.82 12.89 -5.39
CA ASN A 75 -13.51 12.86 -4.11
C ASN A 75 -13.91 11.43 -3.76
N VAL A 76 -13.41 10.93 -2.65
CA VAL A 76 -13.70 9.57 -2.16
C VAL A 76 -14.56 9.64 -0.91
N SER A 77 -15.70 8.95 -0.93
CA SER A 77 -16.53 8.81 0.26
C SER A 77 -15.85 7.93 1.31
N LYS A 78 -16.27 8.07 2.56
CA LYS A 78 -15.70 7.27 3.66
C LYS A 78 -15.83 5.77 3.43
N GLU A 79 -16.92 5.33 2.83
CA GLU A 79 -17.22 3.92 2.55
C GLU A 79 -16.29 3.35 1.46
N ASN A 80 -15.83 4.21 0.55
CA ASN A 80 -14.95 3.85 -0.55
C ASN A 80 -13.47 4.17 -0.28
N SER A 81 -13.18 4.73 0.88
CA SER A 81 -11.82 5.08 1.29
C SER A 81 -10.97 3.85 1.59
N LEU A 82 -9.67 4.04 1.57
CA LEU A 82 -8.72 3.03 2.04
C LEU A 82 -9.02 2.66 3.49
N ARG A 83 -8.98 1.37 3.80
CA ARG A 83 -9.10 0.83 5.15
C ARG A 83 -7.73 0.34 5.61
N VAL A 84 -7.25 0.82 6.73
CA VAL A 84 -5.92 0.47 7.26
C VAL A 84 -6.08 -0.17 8.65
N LEU A 85 -5.51 -1.36 8.84
CA LEU A 85 -5.44 -1.97 10.16
C LEU A 85 -4.32 -1.31 10.97
N LYS A 86 -4.70 -0.63 12.05
CA LYS A 86 -3.75 0.06 12.93
C LYS A 86 -2.71 -0.90 13.48
N GLY A 87 -1.45 -0.51 13.41
CA GLY A 87 -0.36 -1.29 13.96
C GLY A 87 0.05 -2.52 13.15
N SER A 88 -0.57 -2.79 11.99
CA SER A 88 -0.24 -3.96 11.18
C SER A 88 1.21 -4.01 10.69
N HIS A 89 1.89 -2.86 10.61
CA HIS A 89 3.33 -2.80 10.31
C HIS A 89 4.22 -3.36 11.43
N LYS A 90 3.68 -3.61 12.63
CA LYS A 90 4.39 -4.19 13.78
C LYS A 90 4.13 -5.68 13.96
N LEU A 91 3.45 -6.32 13.03
CA LEU A 91 3.25 -7.76 13.07
C LEU A 91 4.60 -8.48 13.07
N PRO A 92 4.73 -9.64 13.77
CA PRO A 92 6.00 -10.34 13.92
C PRO A 92 6.54 -10.93 12.62
N LYS A 93 5.66 -11.13 11.65
CA LYS A 93 5.97 -11.59 10.29
C LYS A 93 5.09 -10.85 9.29
N LEU A 94 5.52 -10.80 8.05
CA LEU A 94 4.68 -10.32 6.97
C LEU A 94 3.52 -11.29 6.70
N VAL A 95 2.39 -10.74 6.30
CA VAL A 95 1.23 -11.54 5.94
C VAL A 95 1.46 -12.20 4.58
N LYS A 96 1.06 -13.46 4.43
CA LYS A 96 1.16 -14.21 3.17
C LYS A 96 0.55 -13.43 2.01
N PRO A 97 1.30 -13.16 0.94
CA PRO A 97 0.73 -12.54 -0.25
C PRO A 97 -0.21 -13.52 -0.96
N THR A 98 -1.36 -13.03 -1.38
CA THR A 98 -2.39 -13.84 -2.06
C THR A 98 -2.59 -13.39 -3.50
N LYS A 99 -3.00 -14.32 -4.35
CA LYS A 99 -3.45 -14.02 -5.70
C LYS A 99 -4.84 -13.39 -5.64
N TRP A 100 -4.97 -12.17 -6.07
CA TRP A 100 -6.26 -11.45 -6.02
C TRP A 100 -7.36 -12.03 -6.93
N SER A 101 -6.98 -12.93 -7.83
CA SER A 101 -7.94 -13.63 -8.70
C SER A 101 -8.67 -14.78 -8.01
N ASN A 102 -8.07 -15.43 -7.01
CA ASN A 102 -8.62 -16.64 -6.40
C ASN A 102 -8.28 -16.81 -4.91
N ASN A 103 -7.72 -15.80 -4.26
CA ASN A 103 -7.31 -15.77 -2.85
C ASN A 103 -6.34 -16.89 -2.42
N LYS A 104 -5.69 -17.58 -3.38
CA LYS A 104 -4.66 -18.56 -3.07
C LYS A 104 -3.33 -17.87 -2.79
N SER A 105 -2.58 -18.37 -1.81
CA SER A 105 -1.24 -17.87 -1.55
C SER A 105 -0.26 -18.23 -2.68
N TRP A 106 0.72 -17.36 -2.90
CA TRP A 106 1.89 -17.65 -3.72
C TRP A 106 2.85 -18.62 -3.01
N TYR A 107 2.80 -18.63 -1.66
CA TYR A 107 3.74 -19.38 -0.80
C TYR A 107 2.95 -20.20 0.21
N GLU A 108 2.57 -21.43 -0.14
CA GLU A 108 1.70 -22.25 0.70
C GLU A 108 2.37 -22.70 2.02
N ASN A 109 3.69 -22.92 2.01
CA ASN A 109 4.44 -23.47 3.15
C ASN A 109 5.70 -22.67 3.49
N ASN A 110 5.63 -21.33 3.47
CA ASN A 110 6.78 -20.51 3.79
C ASN A 110 6.70 -19.98 5.22
N GLU A 111 7.64 -20.37 6.07
CA GLU A 111 7.74 -19.93 7.46
C GLU A 111 8.05 -18.44 7.65
N LEU A 112 8.45 -17.76 6.58
CA LEU A 112 8.70 -16.31 6.60
C LEU A 112 7.43 -15.48 6.72
N PHE A 113 6.28 -16.06 6.38
CA PHE A 113 4.99 -15.38 6.40
C PHE A 113 4.07 -15.94 7.48
N MET A 114 3.10 -15.13 7.87
CA MET A 114 1.98 -15.52 8.71
C MET A 114 0.66 -15.44 7.94
N ASP A 115 -0.35 -16.11 8.43
CA ASP A 115 -1.71 -15.95 7.92
C ASP A 115 -2.27 -14.57 8.30
N MET A 116 -3.27 -14.09 7.55
CA MET A 116 -3.95 -12.85 7.88
C MET A 116 -4.55 -12.96 9.28
N PRO A 117 -4.24 -12.05 10.21
CA PRO A 117 -4.85 -12.05 11.53
C PRO A 117 -6.36 -11.75 11.44
N SER A 118 -7.09 -12.09 12.48
CA SER A 118 -8.47 -11.61 12.64
C SER A 118 -8.47 -10.09 12.74
N ILE A 119 -9.39 -9.46 12.02
CA ILE A 119 -9.50 -8.00 11.97
C ILE A 119 -10.66 -7.56 12.86
N ASP A 120 -10.38 -6.75 13.87
CA ASP A 120 -11.39 -6.05 14.65
C ASP A 120 -11.74 -4.73 13.97
N GLU A 121 -13.01 -4.47 13.76
CA GLU A 121 -13.50 -3.23 13.14
C GLU A 121 -13.08 -1.96 13.92
N ASN A 122 -12.86 -2.08 15.23
CA ASN A 122 -12.39 -0.98 16.08
C ASN A 122 -10.91 -0.60 15.80
N ASP A 123 -10.16 -1.50 15.23
CA ASP A 123 -8.75 -1.28 14.86
C ASP A 123 -8.58 -0.74 13.45
N ILE A 124 -9.68 -0.54 12.72
CA ILE A 124 -9.62 0.01 11.37
C ILE A 124 -9.52 1.54 11.43
N PHE A 125 -8.54 2.07 10.72
CA PHE A 125 -8.42 3.48 10.43
C PHE A 125 -8.93 3.77 9.01
N LEU A 126 -9.75 4.79 8.90
CA LEU A 126 -10.24 5.34 7.63
C LEU A 126 -9.65 6.75 7.48
N PRO A 127 -8.88 7.03 6.43
CA PRO A 127 -8.44 8.39 6.13
C PRO A 127 -9.63 9.34 5.98
N LYS A 128 -9.43 10.60 6.39
CA LYS A 128 -10.44 11.67 6.25
C LYS A 128 -10.25 12.41 4.95
#